data_68ee9b39503641e374d033efc8bfedfd
#
_entry.id   68ee9b39503641e374d033efc8bfedfd
#
_cell.length_a   1.000
_cell.length_b   1.000
_cell.length_c   1.000
_cell.angle_alpha   90.00
_cell.angle_beta   90.00
_cell.angle_gamma   90.00
#
_symmetry.space_group_name_H-M   'P 1'
#
loop_
_entity.id
_entity.type
_entity.pdbx_description
1 polymer ?
#
loop_
_entity_poly.entity_id
_entity_poly.type
_entity_poly.pdbx_seq_one_letter_code
_entity_poly.pdbx_strand_id
1 'polypeptide(L)' 'MLDQLKEIIERVTPGIDVSTVTPATKLMEDLKLDSLSIMLLAMEIENTFRFQFTESVKFETVQDVCDYLATKA' A
#
# COMPACT_ATOMS: atom_id res chain seq x y z
N MET A 1 -7.93 4.18 8.01
CA MET A 1 -6.82 4.16 7.05
C MET A 1 -6.41 2.75 6.62
N LEU A 2 -6.25 1.83 7.54
CA LEU A 2 -5.89 0.46 7.18
C LEU A 2 -6.94 -0.20 6.27
N ASP A 3 -8.21 0.03 6.54
CA ASP A 3 -9.28 -0.53 5.72
C ASP A 3 -9.21 -0.02 4.28
N GLN A 4 -8.89 1.25 4.10
CA GLN A 4 -8.74 1.82 2.77
C GLN A 4 -7.55 1.22 2.04
N LEU A 5 -6.45 0.97 2.75
CA LEU A 5 -5.29 0.32 2.16
C LEU A 5 -5.60 -1.12 1.76
N LYS A 6 -6.37 -1.83 2.57
CA LYS A 6 -6.79 -3.19 2.22
C LYS A 6 -7.59 -3.22 0.93
N GLU A 7 -8.50 -2.26 0.77
CA GLU A 7 -9.29 -2.16 -0.47
C GLU A 7 -8.39 -1.88 -1.67
N ILE A 8 -7.42 -1.00 -1.50
CA ILE A 8 -6.49 -0.69 -2.58
C ILE A 8 -5.64 -1.90 -2.94
N ILE A 9 -5.14 -2.61 -1.94
CA ILE A 9 -4.33 -3.81 -2.15
C ILE A 9 -5.14 -4.86 -2.91
N GLU A 10 -6.38 -5.07 -2.53
CA GLU A 10 -7.24 -6.04 -3.20
C GLU A 10 -7.51 -5.64 -4.65
N ARG A 11 -7.66 -4.35 -4.91
CA ARG A 11 -7.89 -3.85 -6.26
C ARG A 11 -6.67 -4.05 -7.14
N VAL A 12 -5.48 -3.80 -6.60
CA VAL A 12 -4.21 -3.92 -7.34
C VAL A 12 -3.82 -5.39 -7.52
N THR A 13 -4.16 -6.23 -6.54
CA THR A 13 -3.80 -7.64 -6.54
C THR A 13 -5.04 -8.49 -6.29
N PRO A 14 -5.89 -8.70 -7.32
CA PRO A 14 -7.11 -9.48 -7.16
C PRO A 14 -6.81 -10.91 -6.71
N GLY A 15 -7.62 -11.40 -5.78
CA GLY A 15 -7.46 -12.74 -5.26
C GLY A 15 -6.62 -12.86 -4.00
N ILE A 16 -6.01 -11.76 -3.57
CA ILE A 16 -5.25 -11.76 -2.32
C ILE A 16 -6.22 -11.78 -1.13
N ASP A 17 -5.83 -12.47 -0.06
CA ASP A 17 -6.61 -12.53 1.16
C ASP A 17 -6.24 -11.34 2.07
N VAL A 18 -7.03 -10.27 1.99
CA VAL A 18 -6.75 -9.06 2.77
C VAL A 18 -7.11 -9.24 4.25
N SER A 19 -7.82 -10.30 4.62
CA SER A 19 -8.17 -10.53 6.01
C SER A 19 -6.92 -10.82 6.87
N THR A 20 -5.83 -11.25 6.24
CA THR A 20 -4.58 -11.54 6.94
C THR A 20 -3.64 -10.33 6.98
N VAL A 21 -4.01 -9.24 6.33
CA VAL A 21 -3.18 -8.04 6.28
C VAL A 21 -3.21 -7.30 7.60
N THR A 22 -2.03 -7.02 8.14
CA THR A 22 -1.86 -6.26 9.38
C THR A 22 -0.85 -5.15 9.13
N PRO A 23 -0.69 -4.18 10.05
CA PRO A 23 0.36 -3.18 9.90
C PRO A 23 1.77 -3.77 9.77
N ALA A 24 2.01 -4.95 10.36
CA ALA A 24 3.31 -5.60 10.28
C ALA A 24 3.51 -6.40 8.98
N THR A 25 2.48 -6.54 8.16
CA THR A 25 2.56 -7.30 6.90
C THR A 25 3.59 -6.67 5.97
N LYS A 26 4.49 -7.49 5.44
CA LYS A 26 5.51 -7.04 4.50
C LYS A 26 4.99 -7.12 3.09
N LEU A 27 5.11 -6.03 2.35
CA LEU A 27 4.53 -5.93 1.01
C LEU A 27 5.13 -6.92 0.03
N MET A 28 6.44 -7.06 0.03
CA MET A 28 7.10 -7.95 -0.92
C MET A 28 7.17 -9.39 -0.43
N GLU A 29 7.43 -9.59 0.87
CA GLU A 29 7.61 -10.94 1.42
C GLU A 29 6.30 -11.64 1.73
N ASP A 30 5.37 -10.93 2.35
CA ASP A 30 4.11 -11.53 2.79
C ASP A 30 3.03 -11.47 1.71
N LEU A 31 2.92 -10.34 1.03
CA LEU A 31 1.93 -10.17 -0.04
C LEU A 31 2.49 -10.53 -1.40
N LYS A 32 3.80 -10.75 -1.48
CA LYS A 32 4.48 -11.16 -2.71
C LYS A 32 4.27 -10.19 -3.87
N LEU A 33 4.20 -8.91 -3.55
CA LEU A 33 4.08 -7.87 -4.57
C LEU A 33 5.44 -7.67 -5.24
N ASP A 34 5.44 -7.60 -6.56
CA ASP A 34 6.66 -7.27 -7.30
C ASP A 34 6.75 -5.75 -7.49
N SER A 35 7.80 -5.30 -8.18
CA SER A 35 8.03 -3.88 -8.39
C SER A 35 6.88 -3.21 -9.14
N LEU A 36 6.31 -3.91 -10.11
CA LEU A 36 5.18 -3.38 -10.87
C LEU A 36 3.95 -3.23 -10.00
N SER A 37 3.65 -4.24 -9.19
CA SER A 37 2.49 -4.19 -8.29
C SER A 37 2.64 -3.08 -7.27
N ILE A 38 3.84 -2.87 -6.74
CA ILE A 38 4.09 -1.80 -5.79
C ILE A 38 3.92 -0.44 -6.47
N MET A 39 4.34 -0.30 -7.72
CA MET A 39 4.13 0.92 -8.47
C MET A 39 2.64 1.20 -8.67
N LEU A 40 1.87 0.17 -9.02
CA LEU A 40 0.43 0.31 -9.17
C LEU A 40 -0.24 0.67 -7.84
N LEU A 41 0.24 0.07 -6.76
CA LEU A 41 -0.25 0.39 -5.42
C LEU A 41 -0.02 1.87 -5.10
N ALA A 42 1.17 2.37 -5.40
CA ALA A 42 1.48 3.78 -5.17
C ALA A 42 0.55 4.70 -5.98
N MET A 43 0.29 4.35 -7.25
CA MET A 43 -0.60 5.14 -8.09
C MET A 43 -2.02 5.16 -7.54
N GLU A 44 -2.52 4.02 -7.07
CA GLU A 44 -3.85 3.95 -6.48
C GLU A 44 -3.94 4.76 -5.19
N ILE A 45 -2.88 4.74 -4.39
CA ILE A 45 -2.82 5.54 -3.16
C ILE A 45 -2.88 7.02 -3.50
N GLU A 46 -2.12 7.45 -4.51
CA GLU A 46 -2.16 8.85 -4.95
C GLU A 46 -3.56 9.27 -5.36
N ASN A 47 -4.24 8.42 -6.11
CA ASN A 47 -5.59 8.71 -6.57
C ASN A 47 -6.60 8.73 -5.42
N THR A 48 -6.49 7.77 -4.51
CA THR A 48 -7.45 7.62 -3.41
C THR A 48 -7.32 8.75 -2.39
N PHE A 49 -6.09 9.14 -2.05
CA PHE A 49 -5.83 10.14 -1.03
C PHE A 49 -5.52 11.51 -1.62
N ARG A 50 -5.54 11.64 -2.93
CA ARG A 50 -5.42 12.92 -3.66
C ARG A 50 -4.14 13.68 -3.35
N PHE A 51 -3.01 12.99 -3.49
CA PHE A 51 -1.71 13.63 -3.40
C PHE A 51 -0.76 12.95 -4.37
N GLN A 52 0.45 13.46 -4.49
CA GLN A 52 1.47 12.85 -5.33
C GLN A 52 2.72 12.58 -4.52
N PHE A 53 3.34 11.42 -4.77
CA PHE A 53 4.63 11.14 -4.19
C PHE A 53 5.67 12.03 -4.87
N THR A 54 6.27 12.94 -4.11
CA THR A 54 7.25 13.87 -4.65
C THR A 54 8.68 13.41 -4.37
N GLU A 55 8.82 12.31 -3.66
CA GLU A 55 10.13 11.78 -3.29
C GLU A 55 10.11 10.27 -3.46
N SER A 56 11.30 9.69 -3.61
CA SER A 56 11.44 8.24 -3.71
C SER A 56 11.28 7.63 -2.32
N VAL A 57 10.15 6.97 -2.11
CA VAL A 57 9.84 6.35 -0.82
C VAL A 57 9.82 4.85 -0.99
N LYS A 58 10.49 4.14 -0.09
CA LYS A 58 10.47 2.69 -0.08
C LYS A 58 9.60 2.22 1.07
N PHE A 59 8.55 1.49 0.74
CA PHE A 59 7.66 0.90 1.74
C PHE A 59 8.00 -0.57 1.87
N GLU A 60 8.31 -1.00 3.06
CA GLU A 60 8.60 -2.39 3.35
C GLU A 60 7.38 -3.09 3.93
N THR A 61 6.66 -2.38 4.80
CA THR A 61 5.47 -2.92 5.47
C THR A 61 4.27 -2.03 5.23
N VAL A 62 3.09 -2.57 5.56
CA VAL A 62 1.86 -1.80 5.52
C VAL A 62 1.94 -0.62 6.48
N GLN A 63 2.59 -0.80 7.64
CA GLN A 63 2.76 0.27 8.61
C GLN A 63 3.54 1.45 8.01
N ASP A 64 4.56 1.17 7.20
CA ASP A 64 5.33 2.21 6.54
C ASP A 64 4.43 3.09 5.66
N VAL A 65 3.52 2.48 4.94
CA VAL A 65 2.56 3.21 4.11
C VAL A 65 1.64 4.05 4.97
N CYS A 66 1.11 3.47 6.05
CA CYS A 66 0.23 4.18 6.96
C CYS A 66 0.93 5.38 7.59
N ASP A 67 2.18 5.21 8.02
CA ASP A 67 2.95 6.29 8.64
C ASP A 67 3.17 7.43 7.65
N TYR A 68 3.48 7.09 6.42
CA TYR A 68 3.68 8.10 5.38
C TYR A 68 2.39 8.86 5.11
N LEU A 69 1.28 8.15 4.97
CA LEU A 69 -0.01 8.79 4.71
C LEU A 69 -0.44 9.67 5.86
N ALA A 70 -0.14 9.30 7.09
CA ALA A 70 -0.47 10.10 8.26
C ALA A 70 0.23 11.47 8.23
N THR A 71 1.40 11.56 7.59
CA THR A 71 2.10 12.83 7.46
C THR A 71 1.51 13.72 6.37
N LYS A 72 0.71 13.15 5.47
CA LYS A 72 0.12 13.86 4.33
C LYS A 72 -1.36 14.21 4.53
N ALA A 73 -1.99 13.54 5.45
CA ALA A 73 -3.42 13.73 5.71
C ALA A 73 -3.71 15.00 6.52
#